data_b685506e08fb66a2aba29fec366b5670
#
_entry.id   b685506e08fb66a2aba29fec366b5670
#
_cell.length_a   1.000
_cell.length_b   1.000
_cell.length_c   1.000
_cell.angle_alpha   90.00
_cell.angle_beta   90.00
_cell.angle_gamma   90.00
#
_symmetry.space_group_name_H-M   'P 1'
#
loop_
_entity.id
_entity.type
_entity.pdbx_description
1 polymer ?
#
loop_
_entity_poly.entity_id
_entity_poly.type
_entity_poly.pdbx_seq_one_letter_code
_entity_poly.pdbx_strand_id
1 'polypeptide(L)'
;MRVVGITGRSGCGKSSATNFLREQGYPCIDADLVAREVLLPGSACIPQLQAAFGTDIADENGEVRRRLLADRAFATPEGTAALTAITQPEILRRIDAALADAERAGAKIAFVDGAVIVGTPFEQRCDALLLVTAPYDQCGAHLRAGRHRTGNGPAPSGCAAAARTAARSSHSGACQ
;
A
#
# COMPACT_ATOMS: atom_id res chain seq x y z
N MET A 1 13.48 11.91 -9.20
CA MET A 1 13.36 11.43 -7.79
C MET A 1 13.47 9.91 -7.75
N ARG A 2 14.07 9.29 -6.71
CA ARG A 2 14.10 7.84 -6.53
C ARG A 2 12.85 7.38 -5.78
N VAL A 3 12.28 6.26 -6.19
CA VAL A 3 11.09 5.64 -5.57
C VAL A 3 11.49 4.32 -4.91
N VAL A 4 11.24 4.20 -3.61
CA VAL A 4 11.56 3.00 -2.83
C VAL A 4 10.26 2.36 -2.35
N GLY A 5 9.99 1.14 -2.78
CA GLY A 5 8.87 0.34 -2.28
C GLY A 5 9.17 -0.24 -0.90
N ILE A 6 8.24 -0.15 0.03
CA ILE A 6 8.34 -0.81 1.35
C ILE A 6 7.41 -2.01 1.36
N THR A 7 7.95 -3.16 1.67
CA THR A 7 7.19 -4.40 1.76
C THR A 7 7.58 -5.20 3.00
N GLY A 8 6.78 -6.18 3.33
CA GLY A 8 7.01 -7.07 4.47
C GLY A 8 5.71 -7.67 4.99
N ARG A 9 5.80 -8.70 5.81
CA ARG A 9 4.64 -9.41 6.37
C ARG A 9 3.82 -8.49 7.29
N SER A 10 2.54 -8.80 7.43
CA SER A 10 1.69 -8.12 8.43
C SER A 10 2.27 -8.31 9.83
N GLY A 11 2.33 -7.23 10.61
CA GLY A 11 2.85 -7.24 11.98
C GLY A 11 4.39 -7.22 12.11
N CYS A 12 5.16 -7.13 11.01
CA CYS A 12 6.63 -7.08 11.08
C CYS A 12 7.22 -5.68 11.34
N GLY A 13 6.38 -4.67 11.61
CA GLY A 13 6.86 -3.32 11.94
C GLY A 13 6.96 -2.36 10.75
N LYS A 14 6.34 -2.66 9.58
CA LYS A 14 6.31 -1.74 8.43
C LYS A 14 5.86 -0.33 8.82
N SER A 15 4.73 -0.23 9.55
CA SER A 15 4.22 1.06 9.98
C SER A 15 5.20 1.84 10.86
N SER A 16 5.97 1.16 11.70
CA SER A 16 7.02 1.80 12.51
C SER A 16 8.15 2.33 11.62
N ALA A 17 8.58 1.54 10.63
CA ALA A 17 9.60 1.96 9.68
C ALA A 17 9.11 3.15 8.84
N THR A 18 7.86 3.11 8.34
CA THR A 18 7.26 4.18 7.56
C THR A 18 7.09 5.46 8.38
N ASN A 19 6.68 5.35 9.66
CA ASN A 19 6.57 6.50 10.54
C ASN A 19 7.93 7.14 10.82
N PHE A 20 8.95 6.34 11.09
CA PHE A 20 10.31 6.83 11.24
C PHE A 20 10.78 7.61 10.00
N LEU A 21 10.54 7.10 8.79
CA LEU A 21 10.90 7.80 7.56
C LEU A 21 10.15 9.14 7.41
N ARG A 22 8.85 9.18 7.77
CA ARG A 22 8.07 10.42 7.79
C ARG A 22 8.63 11.45 8.78
N GLU A 23 9.03 11.02 9.96
CA GLU A 23 9.67 11.88 10.98
C GLU A 23 11.00 12.45 10.51
N GLN A 24 11.71 11.73 9.62
CA GLN A 24 12.93 12.22 8.96
C GLN A 24 12.63 13.14 7.76
N GLY A 25 11.35 13.44 7.48
CA GLY A 25 10.95 14.36 6.41
C GLY A 25 10.85 13.71 5.02
N TYR A 26 10.91 12.38 4.90
CA TYR A 26 10.72 11.71 3.63
C TYR A 26 9.24 11.57 3.27
N PRO A 27 8.84 11.85 2.02
CA PRO A 27 7.51 11.52 1.54
C PRO A 27 7.25 10.02 1.61
N CYS A 28 6.18 9.62 2.28
CA CYS A 28 5.78 8.22 2.42
C CYS A 28 4.30 8.10 2.01
N ILE A 29 4.06 7.42 0.90
CA ILE A 29 2.73 7.17 0.34
C ILE A 29 2.25 5.81 0.83
N ASP A 30 1.08 5.76 1.46
CA ASP A 30 0.41 4.53 1.87
C ASP A 30 -0.51 4.08 0.74
N ALA A 31 -0.07 3.10 -0.04
CA ALA A 31 -0.83 2.59 -1.18
C ALA A 31 -2.08 1.80 -0.74
N ASP A 32 -2.10 1.23 0.46
CA ASP A 32 -3.29 0.58 1.01
C ASP A 32 -4.35 1.63 1.41
N LEU A 33 -3.93 2.81 1.87
CA LEU A 33 -4.82 3.95 2.10
C LEU A 33 -5.38 4.47 0.78
N VAL A 34 -4.53 4.68 -0.24
CA VAL A 34 -4.96 5.09 -1.58
C VAL A 34 -5.97 4.10 -2.16
N ALA A 35 -5.76 2.79 -2.00
CA ALA A 35 -6.71 1.76 -2.42
C ALA A 35 -8.06 1.83 -1.69
N ARG A 36 -8.10 2.36 -0.48
CA ARG A 36 -9.36 2.65 0.23
C ARG A 36 -10.03 3.93 -0.27
N GLU A 37 -9.23 4.94 -0.61
CA GLU A 37 -9.73 6.23 -1.08
C GLU A 37 -10.38 6.15 -2.46
N VAL A 38 -9.95 5.23 -3.33
CA VAL A 38 -10.59 5.03 -4.64
C VAL A 38 -12.01 4.47 -4.55
N LEU A 39 -12.42 4.03 -3.35
CA LEU A 39 -13.78 3.56 -3.06
C LEU A 39 -14.61 4.59 -2.27
N LEU A 40 -14.12 5.82 -2.08
CA LEU A 40 -14.88 6.89 -1.43
C LEU A 40 -15.91 7.50 -2.39
N PRO A 41 -17.00 8.09 -1.87
CA PRO A 41 -18.01 8.79 -2.66
C PRO A 41 -17.39 9.78 -3.64
N GLY A 42 -17.91 9.80 -4.87
CA GLY A 42 -17.39 10.65 -5.95
C GLY A 42 -16.22 10.06 -6.73
N SER A 43 -15.74 8.88 -6.39
CA SER A 43 -14.70 8.18 -7.16
C SER A 43 -15.23 7.72 -8.53
N ALA A 44 -14.43 7.91 -9.58
CA ALA A 44 -14.72 7.42 -10.93
C ALA A 44 -14.79 5.88 -11.02
N CYS A 45 -14.27 5.16 -10.02
CA CYS A 45 -14.37 3.70 -9.96
C CYS A 45 -15.79 3.21 -9.61
N ILE A 46 -16.58 3.99 -8.85
CA ILE A 46 -17.88 3.54 -8.32
C ILE A 46 -18.87 3.15 -9.43
N PRO A 47 -19.11 3.96 -10.47
CA PRO A 47 -20.02 3.57 -11.55
C PRO A 47 -19.59 2.30 -12.28
N GLN A 48 -18.28 2.12 -12.47
CA GLN A 48 -17.72 0.93 -13.12
C GLN A 48 -17.88 -0.32 -12.23
N LEU A 49 -17.65 -0.17 -10.91
CA LEU A 49 -17.87 -1.23 -9.94
C LEU A 49 -19.34 -1.61 -9.84
N GLN A 50 -20.26 -0.62 -9.88
CA GLN A 50 -21.71 -0.89 -9.90
C GLN A 50 -22.13 -1.64 -11.16
N ALA A 51 -21.56 -1.31 -12.32
CA ALA A 51 -21.83 -2.02 -13.56
C ALA A 51 -21.33 -3.48 -13.52
N ALA A 52 -20.19 -3.74 -12.86
CA ALA A 52 -19.59 -5.06 -12.77
C ALA A 52 -20.18 -5.94 -11.66
N PHE A 53 -20.53 -5.34 -10.51
CA PHE A 53 -20.89 -6.06 -9.28
C PHE A 53 -22.30 -5.81 -8.77
N GLY A 54 -23.09 -4.96 -9.48
CA GLY A 54 -24.46 -4.63 -9.12
C GLY A 54 -24.57 -3.24 -8.48
N THR A 55 -25.69 -2.57 -8.76
CA THR A 55 -25.94 -1.18 -8.34
C THR A 55 -26.02 -1.01 -6.83
N ASP A 56 -26.38 -2.07 -6.12
CA ASP A 56 -26.55 -2.11 -4.66
C ASP A 56 -25.25 -2.18 -3.86
N ILE A 57 -24.07 -2.26 -4.55
CA ILE A 57 -22.76 -2.18 -3.86
C ILE A 57 -22.45 -0.78 -3.33
N ALA A 58 -23.18 0.25 -3.78
CA ALA A 58 -23.11 1.59 -3.21
C ALA A 58 -24.50 2.05 -2.80
N ASP A 59 -24.57 2.88 -1.76
CA ASP A 59 -25.82 3.48 -1.32
C ASP A 59 -26.13 4.77 -2.10
N GLU A 60 -27.23 5.45 -1.73
CA GLU A 60 -27.71 6.70 -2.34
C GLU A 60 -26.71 7.86 -2.20
N ASN A 61 -25.83 7.81 -1.20
CA ASN A 61 -24.77 8.80 -0.95
C ASN A 61 -23.48 8.45 -1.70
N GLY A 62 -23.43 7.32 -2.40
CA GLY A 62 -22.27 6.82 -3.09
C GLY A 62 -21.26 6.12 -2.16
N GLU A 63 -21.66 5.81 -0.91
CA GLU A 63 -20.80 5.03 -0.02
C GLU A 63 -20.79 3.55 -0.42
N VAL A 64 -19.59 3.01 -0.67
CA VAL A 64 -19.40 1.62 -1.08
C VAL A 64 -19.58 0.68 0.12
N ARG A 65 -20.49 -0.26 -0.02
CA ARG A 65 -20.68 -1.39 0.90
C ARG A 65 -19.54 -2.39 0.71
N ARG A 66 -18.38 -2.06 1.28
CA ARG A 66 -17.10 -2.75 1.05
C ARG A 66 -17.18 -4.26 1.23
N ARG A 67 -17.96 -4.73 2.23
CA ARG A 67 -18.12 -6.17 2.48
C ARG A 67 -18.86 -6.84 1.32
N LEU A 68 -19.96 -6.25 0.87
CA LEU A 68 -20.74 -6.77 -0.24
C LEU A 68 -19.94 -6.80 -1.55
N LEU A 69 -19.18 -5.72 -1.82
CA LEU A 69 -18.27 -5.66 -2.96
C LEU A 69 -17.19 -6.76 -2.85
N ALA A 70 -16.58 -6.93 -1.69
CA ALA A 70 -15.57 -7.95 -1.46
C ALA A 70 -16.14 -9.37 -1.63
N ASP A 71 -17.31 -9.66 -1.05
CA ASP A 71 -17.97 -10.95 -1.17
C ASP A 71 -18.23 -11.31 -2.64
N ARG A 72 -18.67 -10.35 -3.47
CA ARG A 72 -18.90 -10.56 -4.90
C ARG A 72 -17.63 -10.64 -5.72
N ALA A 73 -16.69 -9.73 -5.48
CA ALA A 73 -15.45 -9.66 -6.24
C ALA A 73 -14.52 -10.86 -5.99
N PHE A 74 -14.50 -11.37 -4.77
CA PHE A 74 -13.65 -12.52 -4.42
C PHE A 74 -14.36 -13.87 -4.54
N ALA A 75 -15.63 -13.90 -4.96
CA ALA A 75 -16.36 -15.13 -5.22
C ALA A 75 -15.77 -15.95 -6.36
N THR A 76 -15.17 -15.27 -7.36
CA THR A 76 -14.59 -15.91 -8.54
C THR A 76 -13.27 -15.23 -8.94
N PRO A 77 -12.37 -15.93 -9.65
CA PRO A 77 -11.16 -15.33 -10.21
C PRO A 77 -11.46 -14.17 -11.16
N GLU A 78 -12.53 -14.28 -11.97
CA GLU A 78 -12.97 -13.24 -12.90
C GLU A 78 -13.42 -11.98 -12.17
N GLY A 79 -14.17 -12.15 -11.06
CA GLY A 79 -14.56 -11.03 -10.20
C GLY A 79 -13.36 -10.33 -9.61
N THR A 80 -12.37 -11.08 -9.12
CA THR A 80 -11.11 -10.52 -8.61
C THR A 80 -10.36 -9.75 -9.71
N ALA A 81 -10.29 -10.30 -10.92
CA ALA A 81 -9.68 -9.64 -12.07
C ALA A 81 -10.42 -8.35 -12.45
N ALA A 82 -11.76 -8.38 -12.46
CA ALA A 82 -12.59 -7.20 -12.76
C ALA A 82 -12.40 -6.10 -11.71
N LEU A 83 -12.41 -6.42 -10.42
CA LEU A 83 -12.13 -5.46 -9.35
C LEU A 83 -10.76 -4.81 -9.54
N THR A 84 -9.74 -5.61 -9.80
CA THR A 84 -8.38 -5.14 -10.03
C THR A 84 -8.30 -4.25 -11.27
N ALA A 85 -8.89 -4.66 -12.39
CA ALA A 85 -8.88 -3.90 -13.64
C ALA A 85 -9.55 -2.52 -13.50
N ILE A 86 -10.58 -2.41 -12.65
CA ILE A 86 -11.28 -1.13 -12.40
C ILE A 86 -10.50 -0.24 -11.43
N THR A 87 -9.98 -0.82 -10.33
CA THR A 87 -9.42 0.00 -9.24
C THR A 87 -7.93 0.30 -9.42
N GLN A 88 -7.15 -0.61 -9.98
CA GLN A 88 -5.70 -0.48 -10.06
C GLN A 88 -5.24 0.74 -10.89
N PRO A 89 -5.83 1.06 -12.05
CA PRO A 89 -5.43 2.26 -12.79
C PRO A 89 -5.60 3.55 -11.98
N GLU A 90 -6.70 3.68 -11.24
CA GLU A 90 -6.95 4.87 -10.42
C GLU A 90 -6.03 4.93 -9.19
N ILE A 91 -5.73 3.77 -8.56
CA ILE A 91 -4.75 3.68 -7.48
C ILE A 91 -3.39 4.16 -7.97
N LEU A 92 -2.92 3.63 -9.12
CA LEU A 92 -1.63 4.01 -9.69
C LEU A 92 -1.58 5.50 -10.05
N ARG A 93 -2.65 6.03 -10.66
CA ARG A 93 -2.76 7.46 -11.00
C ARG A 93 -2.64 8.35 -9.77
N ARG A 94 -3.26 7.98 -8.64
CA ARG A 94 -3.16 8.73 -7.38
C ARG A 94 -1.77 8.64 -6.76
N ILE A 95 -1.16 7.47 -6.78
CA ILE A 95 0.23 7.29 -6.32
C ILE A 95 1.16 8.16 -7.17
N ASP A 96 0.99 8.16 -8.50
CA ASP A 96 1.79 8.98 -9.42
C ASP A 96 1.64 10.47 -9.15
N ALA A 97 0.41 10.93 -8.89
CA ALA A 97 0.17 12.32 -8.54
C ALA A 97 0.89 12.70 -7.24
N ALA A 98 0.81 11.85 -6.21
CA ALA A 98 1.49 12.09 -4.94
C ALA A 98 3.03 12.06 -5.08
N LEU A 99 3.58 11.18 -5.92
CA LEU A 99 5.01 11.16 -6.24
C LEU A 99 5.45 12.42 -6.98
N ALA A 100 4.65 12.88 -7.96
CA ALA A 100 4.93 14.12 -8.70
C ALA A 100 4.89 15.35 -7.78
N ASP A 101 3.96 15.38 -6.81
CA ASP A 101 3.88 16.43 -5.80
C ASP A 101 5.13 16.45 -4.91
N ALA A 102 5.56 15.27 -4.46
CA ALA A 102 6.78 15.14 -3.67
C ALA A 102 8.03 15.59 -4.46
N GLU A 103 8.11 15.25 -5.74
CA GLU A 103 9.21 15.68 -6.61
C GLU A 103 9.22 17.18 -6.82
N ARG A 104 8.05 17.80 -7.06
CA ARG A 104 7.90 19.26 -7.16
C ARG A 104 8.28 19.98 -5.86
N ALA A 105 8.03 19.35 -4.72
CA ALA A 105 8.48 19.83 -3.41
C ALA A 105 10.00 19.66 -3.17
N GLY A 106 10.74 19.10 -4.14
CA GLY A 106 12.20 18.95 -4.08
C GLY A 106 12.69 17.64 -3.44
N ALA A 107 11.79 16.69 -3.16
CA ALA A 107 12.19 15.40 -2.62
C ALA A 107 13.10 14.64 -3.59
N LYS A 108 14.18 14.07 -3.05
CA LYS A 108 15.13 13.25 -3.84
C LYS A 108 14.78 11.75 -3.75
N ILE A 109 14.11 11.37 -2.70
CA ILE A 109 13.66 10.00 -2.42
C ILE A 109 12.24 10.08 -1.90
N ALA A 110 11.38 9.17 -2.36
CA ALA A 110 10.05 8.93 -1.82
C ALA A 110 9.84 7.45 -1.56
N PHE A 111 9.02 7.13 -0.57
CA PHE A 111 8.69 5.77 -0.20
C PHE A 111 7.23 5.48 -0.51
N VAL A 112 6.95 4.27 -0.99
CA VAL A 112 5.58 3.76 -1.19
C VAL A 112 5.44 2.49 -0.38
N ASP A 113 4.50 2.47 0.58
CA ASP A 113 4.19 1.31 1.43
C ASP A 113 2.87 0.70 1.01
N GLY A 114 2.80 -0.62 0.89
CA GLY A 114 1.55 -1.33 0.65
C GLY A 114 1.72 -2.69 -0.01
N ALA A 115 0.63 -3.47 0.07
CA ALA A 115 0.56 -4.80 -0.55
C ALA A 115 0.53 -4.74 -2.09
N VAL A 116 0.15 -3.59 -2.67
CA VAL A 116 0.03 -3.38 -4.12
C VAL A 116 1.37 -3.24 -4.84
N ILE A 117 2.50 -3.34 -4.15
CA ILE A 117 3.83 -3.14 -4.73
C ILE A 117 4.34 -4.45 -5.33
N VAL A 118 4.46 -5.49 -4.51
CA VAL A 118 5.11 -6.75 -4.89
C VAL A 118 4.22 -7.56 -5.82
N GLY A 119 4.80 -8.06 -6.91
CA GLY A 119 4.08 -8.85 -7.92
C GLY A 119 3.17 -8.04 -8.83
N THR A 120 3.25 -6.70 -8.79
CA THR A 120 2.46 -5.81 -9.65
C THR A 120 3.37 -5.02 -10.60
N PRO A 121 2.82 -4.42 -11.67
CA PRO A 121 3.59 -3.54 -12.55
C PRO A 121 4.28 -2.38 -11.83
N PHE A 122 3.77 -1.97 -10.66
CA PHE A 122 4.38 -0.91 -9.87
C PHE A 122 5.75 -1.30 -9.30
N GLU A 123 6.00 -2.59 -9.04
CA GLU A 123 7.30 -3.07 -8.58
C GLU A 123 8.45 -2.70 -9.54
N GLN A 124 8.18 -2.75 -10.86
CA GLN A 124 9.16 -2.41 -11.88
C GLN A 124 9.50 -0.91 -11.92
N ARG A 125 8.65 -0.08 -11.32
CA ARG A 125 8.81 1.38 -11.22
C ARG A 125 9.60 1.81 -9.98
N CYS A 126 9.83 0.88 -9.05
CA CYS A 126 10.63 1.13 -7.87
C CYS A 126 12.12 0.97 -8.18
N ASP A 127 12.94 1.97 -7.83
CA ASP A 127 14.40 1.89 -7.92
C ASP A 127 14.98 0.87 -6.93
N ALA A 128 14.29 0.66 -5.81
CA ALA A 128 14.65 -0.32 -4.79
C ALA A 128 13.42 -0.82 -4.01
N LEU A 129 13.55 -1.99 -3.40
CA LEU A 129 12.58 -2.52 -2.46
C LEU A 129 13.23 -2.65 -1.07
N LEU A 130 12.58 -2.06 -0.08
CA LEU A 130 12.90 -2.19 1.34
C LEU A 130 12.02 -3.29 1.95
N LEU A 131 12.62 -4.43 2.28
CA LEU A 131 11.94 -5.52 2.96
C LEU A 131 12.07 -5.34 4.48
N VAL A 132 10.95 -5.08 5.15
CA VAL A 132 10.88 -5.04 6.61
C VAL A 132 10.55 -6.44 7.13
N THR A 133 11.45 -6.99 7.96
CA THR A 133 11.29 -8.31 8.56
C THR A 133 11.39 -8.23 10.08
N ALA A 134 10.68 -9.11 10.76
CA ALA A 134 10.83 -9.35 12.18
C ALA A 134 10.79 -10.86 12.46
N PRO A 135 11.42 -11.35 13.55
CA PRO A 135 11.28 -12.72 13.99
C PRO A 135 9.80 -13.12 14.14
N TYR A 136 9.48 -14.37 13.83
CA TYR A 136 8.08 -14.83 13.75
C TYR A 136 7.31 -14.67 15.07
N ASP A 137 7.98 -14.88 16.20
CA ASP A 137 7.46 -14.68 17.55
C ASP A 137 7.07 -13.22 17.84
N GLN A 138 7.78 -12.27 17.25
CA GLN A 138 7.49 -10.83 17.38
C GLN A 138 6.38 -10.36 16.41
N CYS A 139 6.24 -10.97 15.24
CA CYS A 139 5.15 -10.67 14.30
C CYS A 139 3.76 -10.95 14.88
N GLY A 140 3.60 -11.92 15.77
CA GLY A 140 2.33 -12.33 16.38
C GLY A 140 1.89 -11.47 17.57
N ALA A 141 2.79 -10.79 18.24
CA ALA A 141 2.51 -10.04 19.46
C ALA A 141 1.60 -8.80 19.19
N HIS A 142 1.80 -8.12 18.08
CA HIS A 142 1.01 -6.94 17.71
C HIS A 142 -0.43 -7.28 17.26
N LEU A 143 -0.68 -8.46 16.70
CA LEU A 143 -2.03 -8.90 16.33
C LEU A 143 -2.89 -9.24 17.55
N ARG A 144 -2.28 -9.65 18.67
CA ARG A 144 -2.99 -9.94 19.93
C ARG A 144 -3.22 -8.69 20.77
N ALA A 145 -2.34 -7.68 20.68
CA ALA A 145 -2.47 -6.41 21.40
C ALA A 145 -3.56 -5.49 20.82
N GLY A 146 -3.88 -5.62 19.53
CA GLY A 146 -4.89 -4.78 18.84
C GLY A 146 -6.35 -5.09 19.22
N ARG A 147 -6.65 -6.12 20.01
CA ARG A 147 -8.02 -6.44 20.45
C ARG A 147 -8.45 -5.82 21.78
N HIS A 148 -7.52 -5.24 22.52
CA HIS A 148 -7.85 -4.53 23.78
C HIS A 148 -6.84 -3.41 24.00
N ARG A 149 -7.17 -2.20 23.56
CA ARG A 149 -6.76 -0.97 24.23
C ARG A 149 -7.41 0.27 23.64
N THR A 150 -8.56 0.63 24.19
CA THR A 150 -8.86 2.04 24.48
C THR A 150 -8.10 2.37 25.76
N GLY A 151 -7.08 3.20 25.70
CA GLY A 151 -6.35 3.62 26.89
C GLY A 151 -4.97 4.17 26.59
N ASN A 152 -4.77 5.46 26.84
CA ASN A 152 -3.50 6.17 26.82
C ASN A 152 -2.44 5.50 27.69
N GLY A 153 -1.30 5.13 27.09
CA GLY A 153 -0.11 4.72 27.79
C GLY A 153 1.13 4.93 26.89
N PRO A 154 2.30 5.29 27.47
CA PRO A 154 3.48 5.66 26.69
C PRO A 154 4.03 4.49 25.86
N ALA A 155 4.58 4.82 24.68
CA ALA A 155 5.19 3.87 23.75
C ALA A 155 6.41 3.19 24.41
N PRO A 156 6.59 1.87 24.18
CA PRO A 156 7.83 1.21 24.59
C PRO A 156 8.97 1.61 23.63
N SER A 157 10.00 2.23 24.18
CA SER A 157 11.25 2.50 23.51
C SER A 157 12.02 1.19 23.28
N GLY A 158 12.36 0.92 22.02
CA GLY A 158 13.40 -0.03 21.67
C GLY A 158 12.93 -1.29 20.92
N CYS A 159 12.74 -1.17 19.61
CA CYS A 159 12.95 -2.26 18.66
C CYS A 159 13.63 -1.68 17.43
N ALA A 160 14.93 -1.88 17.31
CA ALA A 160 15.65 -1.59 16.07
C ALA A 160 15.28 -2.67 15.05
N ALA A 161 14.46 -2.29 14.07
CA ALA A 161 14.19 -3.14 12.91
C ALA A 161 15.42 -3.13 11.99
N ALA A 162 15.98 -4.32 11.73
CA ALA A 162 17.06 -4.45 10.75
C ALA A 162 16.47 -4.29 9.34
N ALA A 163 16.78 -3.16 8.70
CA ALA A 163 16.44 -2.92 7.30
C ALA A 163 17.52 -3.55 6.40
N ARG A 164 17.13 -4.45 5.50
CA ARG A 164 17.99 -4.95 4.42
C ARG A 164 17.52 -4.35 3.09
N THR A 165 18.43 -3.65 2.43
CA THR A 165 18.22 -3.09 1.11
C THR A 165 18.71 -4.10 0.07
N ALA A 166 17.82 -4.63 -0.76
CA ALA A 166 18.20 -5.41 -1.93
C ALA A 166 18.32 -4.45 -3.12
N ALA A 167 19.55 -4.05 -3.45
CA ALA A 167 19.83 -3.30 -4.66
C ALA A 167 19.85 -4.27 -5.85
N ARG A 168 19.05 -4.03 -6.87
CA ARG A 168 19.20 -4.72 -8.16
C ARG A 168 20.41 -4.11 -8.88
N SER A 169 21.50 -4.85 -8.93
CA SER A 169 22.59 -4.53 -9.85
C SER A 169 22.16 -4.94 -11.26
N SER A 170 21.89 -3.95 -12.12
CA SER A 170 21.77 -4.17 -13.55
C SER A 170 23.16 -4.53 -14.11
N HIS A 171 23.44 -5.81 -14.27
CA HIS A 171 24.57 -6.26 -15.09
C HIS A 171 24.17 -6.09 -16.56
N SER A 172 24.61 -5.00 -17.15
CA SER A 172 24.76 -4.86 -18.59
C SER A 172 25.98 -5.70 -19.01
N GLY A 173 25.76 -6.96 -19.38
CA GLY A 173 26.74 -7.80 -20.02
C GLY A 173 26.79 -7.46 -21.50
N ALA A 174 27.74 -6.65 -21.93
CA ALA A 174 28.14 -6.58 -23.32
C ALA A 174 28.82 -7.90 -23.68
N CYS A 175 28.28 -8.64 -24.61
CA CYS A 175 28.93 -9.75 -25.27
C CYS A 175 29.54 -9.24 -26.57
N GLN A 176 30.85 -9.37 -26.68
CA GLN A 176 31.56 -9.32 -27.96
C GLN A 176 31.37 -10.66 -28.70
#